data_1048d7a96cf21e9c507b6e675f94a957
#
_entry.id   1048d7a96cf21e9c507b6e675f94a957
#
_cell.length_a   1.000
_cell.length_b   1.000
_cell.length_c   1.000
_cell.angle_alpha   90.00
_cell.angle_beta   90.00
_cell.angle_gamma   90.00
#
_symmetry.space_group_name_H-M   'P 1'
#
loop_
_entity.id
_entity.type
_entity.pdbx_description
1 polymer ?
#
loop_
_entity_poly.entity_id
_entity_poly.type
_entity_poly.pdbx_seq_one_letter_code
_entity_poly.pdbx_strand_id
1 'polypeptide(L)' 'MKKEEALKQFAQAGAIWFGNSKQHFAFSAYCRLQGWNKLADKWKEEAEEEWEEAEEVLQRLVELGCKPADLQEPM' A
#
# COMPACT_ATOMS: atom_id res chain seq x y z
N MET A 1 11.66 19.42 11.49
CA MET A 1 10.30 18.85 11.32
C MET A 1 9.82 18.27 12.62
N LYS A 2 8.61 18.57 13.01
CA LYS A 2 8.03 18.02 14.24
C LYS A 2 7.72 16.55 14.04
N LYS A 3 7.85 15.76 15.11
CA LYS A 3 7.58 14.33 15.08
C LYS A 3 6.19 14.00 14.53
N GLU A 4 5.18 14.79 14.92
CA GLU A 4 3.80 14.60 14.46
C GLU A 4 3.65 14.77 12.95
N GLU A 5 4.34 15.75 12.37
CA GLU A 5 4.32 15.98 10.92
C GLU A 5 4.99 14.85 10.16
N ALA A 6 6.12 14.35 10.69
CA ALA A 6 6.81 13.22 10.09
C ALA A 6 5.93 11.96 10.10
N LEU A 7 5.27 11.67 11.22
CA LEU A 7 4.36 10.53 11.33
C LEU A 7 3.18 10.65 10.35
N LYS A 8 2.66 11.85 10.20
CA LYS A 8 1.56 12.11 9.26
C LYS A 8 1.98 11.86 7.81
N GLN A 9 3.18 12.29 7.45
CA GLN A 9 3.73 12.05 6.11
C GLN A 9 3.94 10.56 5.83
N PHE A 10 4.45 9.80 6.81
CA PHE A 10 4.60 8.35 6.69
C PHE A 10 3.25 7.66 6.54
N ALA A 11 2.24 8.11 7.28
CA ALA A 11 0.89 7.56 7.15
C ALA A 11 0.32 7.79 5.75
N GLN A 12 0.53 8.99 5.18
CA GLN A 12 0.10 9.30 3.82
C GLN A 12 0.85 8.46 2.79
N ALA A 13 2.15 8.27 2.96
CA ALA A 13 2.94 7.42 2.07
C ALA A 13 2.44 5.97 2.09
N GLY A 14 2.15 5.44 3.27
CA GLY A 14 1.58 4.11 3.41
C GLY A 14 0.25 3.96 2.69
N ALA A 15 -0.63 4.96 2.83
CA ALA A 15 -1.93 4.97 2.14
C ALA A 15 -1.77 4.99 0.62
N ILE A 16 -0.78 5.74 0.10
CA ILE A 16 -0.49 5.78 -1.34
C ILE A 16 -0.02 4.41 -1.83
N TRP A 17 0.87 3.75 -1.11
CA TRP A 17 1.36 2.42 -1.49
C TRP A 17 0.24 1.37 -1.47
N PHE A 18 -0.64 1.37 -0.47
CA PHE A 18 -1.79 0.50 -0.46
C PHE A 18 -2.74 0.78 -1.62
N GLY A 19 -2.96 2.05 -1.95
CA GLY A 19 -3.76 2.45 -3.10
C GLY A 19 -3.18 1.95 -4.41
N ASN A 20 -1.86 2.08 -4.60
CA ASN A 20 -1.17 1.58 -5.78
C ASN A 20 -1.23 0.05 -5.87
N SER A 21 -1.05 -0.64 -4.75
CA SER A 21 -1.16 -2.09 -4.67
C SER A 21 -2.54 -2.57 -5.10
N LYS A 22 -3.59 -1.94 -4.56
CA LYS A 22 -4.98 -2.23 -4.95
C LYS A 22 -5.19 -2.06 -6.44
N GLN A 23 -4.68 -0.96 -7.01
CA GLN A 23 -4.81 -0.67 -8.44
C GLN A 23 -4.10 -1.72 -9.29
N HIS A 24 -2.91 -2.12 -8.91
CA HIS A 24 -2.15 -3.14 -9.62
C HIS A 24 -2.78 -4.52 -9.52
N PHE A 25 -3.38 -4.87 -8.38
CA PHE A 25 -4.18 -6.10 -8.28
C PHE A 25 -5.39 -6.06 -9.21
N ALA A 26 -6.04 -4.91 -9.34
CA ALA A 26 -7.16 -4.73 -10.28
C ALA A 26 -6.70 -4.90 -11.74
N PHE A 27 -5.55 -4.33 -12.11
CA PHE A 27 -4.97 -4.54 -13.44
C PHE A 27 -4.63 -6.01 -13.69
N SER A 28 -4.09 -6.70 -12.69
CA SER A 28 -3.82 -8.12 -12.79
C SER A 28 -5.10 -8.92 -13.08
N ALA A 29 -6.16 -8.65 -12.32
CA ALA A 29 -7.45 -9.31 -12.52
C ALA A 29 -8.01 -9.04 -13.91
N TYR A 30 -7.94 -7.79 -14.37
CA TYR A 30 -8.38 -7.42 -15.73
C TYR A 30 -7.61 -8.19 -16.80
N CYS A 31 -6.28 -8.21 -16.69
CA CYS A 31 -5.44 -8.95 -17.64
C CYS A 31 -5.77 -10.44 -17.66
N ARG A 32 -6.04 -11.01 -16.50
CA ARG A 32 -6.38 -12.43 -16.39
C ARG A 32 -7.70 -12.75 -17.09
N LEU A 33 -8.69 -11.86 -16.98
CA LEU A 33 -9.95 -12.00 -17.70
C LEU A 33 -9.78 -11.93 -19.21
N GLN A 34 -8.77 -11.18 -19.67
CA GLN A 34 -8.46 -11.08 -21.10
C GLN A 34 -7.60 -12.23 -21.61
N GLY A 35 -7.17 -13.13 -20.73
CA GLY A 35 -6.30 -14.23 -21.08
C GLY A 35 -4.81 -13.85 -21.16
N TRP A 36 -4.44 -12.65 -20.73
CA TRP A 36 -3.06 -12.16 -20.73
C TRP A 36 -2.36 -12.57 -19.43
N ASN A 37 -2.12 -13.86 -19.29
CA ASN A 37 -1.67 -14.42 -18.00
C ASN A 37 -0.28 -13.97 -17.58
N LYS A 38 0.65 -13.81 -18.50
CA LYS A 38 2.01 -13.34 -18.17
C LYS A 38 1.99 -11.91 -17.65
N LEU A 39 1.18 -11.05 -18.28
CA LEU A 39 1.02 -9.67 -17.85
C LEU A 39 0.29 -9.59 -16.51
N ALA A 40 -0.71 -10.45 -16.32
CA ALA A 40 -1.43 -10.54 -15.04
C ALA A 40 -0.48 -10.91 -13.90
N ASP A 41 0.40 -11.88 -14.12
CA ASP A 41 1.38 -12.31 -13.11
C ASP A 41 2.37 -11.19 -12.77
N LYS A 42 2.78 -10.41 -13.76
CA LYS A 42 3.68 -9.27 -13.55
C LYS A 42 3.03 -8.19 -12.70
N TRP A 43 1.77 -7.83 -12.98
CA TRP A 43 1.04 -6.85 -12.18
C TRP A 43 0.79 -7.33 -10.76
N LYS A 44 0.52 -8.62 -10.61
CA LYS A 44 0.33 -9.22 -9.28
C LYS A 44 1.61 -9.15 -8.45
N GLU A 45 2.75 -9.46 -9.05
CA GLU A 45 4.06 -9.36 -8.38
C GLU A 45 4.34 -7.94 -7.92
N GLU A 46 4.10 -6.95 -8.77
CA GLU A 46 4.22 -5.53 -8.44
C GLU A 46 3.32 -5.14 -7.26
N ALA A 47 2.07 -5.60 -7.30
CA ALA A 47 1.10 -5.31 -6.24
C ALA A 47 1.54 -5.91 -4.90
N GLU A 48 2.07 -7.12 -4.91
CA GLU A 48 2.55 -7.78 -3.70
C GLU A 48 3.76 -7.06 -3.10
N GLU A 49 4.69 -6.60 -3.92
CA GLU A 49 5.85 -5.82 -3.47
C GLU A 49 5.44 -4.51 -2.83
N GLU A 50 4.51 -3.79 -3.45
CA GLU A 50 4.00 -2.53 -2.91
C GLU A 50 3.24 -2.75 -1.60
N TRP A 51 2.49 -3.84 -1.50
CA TRP A 51 1.79 -4.22 -0.27
C TRP A 51 2.76 -4.48 0.87
N GLU A 52 3.85 -5.21 0.61
CA GLU A 52 4.89 -5.48 1.62
C GLU A 52 5.55 -4.19 2.11
N GLU A 53 5.85 -3.27 1.21
CA GLU A 53 6.41 -1.97 1.56
C GLU A 53 5.44 -1.16 2.44
N ALA A 54 4.15 -1.20 2.11
CA ALA A 54 3.13 -0.53 2.90
C ALA A 54 3.01 -1.13 4.31
N GLU A 55 3.10 -2.45 4.42
CA GLU A 55 3.09 -3.12 5.73
C GLU A 55 4.28 -2.69 6.59
N GLU A 56 5.47 -2.60 6.00
CA GLU A 56 6.67 -2.15 6.71
C GLU A 56 6.51 -0.72 7.25
N VAL A 57 5.94 0.17 6.43
CA VAL A 57 5.66 1.54 6.85
C VAL A 57 4.68 1.57 8.02
N LEU A 58 3.60 0.81 7.94
CA LEU A 58 2.61 0.75 9.00
C LEU A 58 3.20 0.18 10.30
N GLN A 59 4.00 -0.87 10.18
CA GLN A 59 4.67 -1.45 11.34
C GLN A 59 5.58 -0.41 12.01
N ARG A 60 6.33 0.33 11.23
CA ARG A 60 7.22 1.38 11.73
C ARG A 60 6.44 2.48 12.44
N LEU A 61 5.30 2.88 11.88
CA LEU A 61 4.44 3.89 12.50
C LEU A 61 3.93 3.45 13.87
N VAL A 62 3.49 2.21 13.97
CA VAL A 62 3.04 1.64 15.26
C VAL A 62 4.18 1.59 16.27
N GLU A 63 5.39 1.20 15.84
CA GLU A 63 6.58 1.21 16.70
C GLU A 63 6.91 2.61 17.22
N LEU A 64 6.62 3.64 16.41
CA LEU A 64 6.86 5.04 16.78
C LEU A 64 5.74 5.65 17.62
N GLY A 65 4.72 4.87 17.96
CA GLY A 65 3.66 5.28 18.87
C GLY A 65 2.33 5.65 18.21
N CYS A 66 2.18 5.45 16.91
CA CYS A 66 0.88 5.64 16.25
C CYS A 66 -0.07 4.53 16.67
N LYS A 67 -1.31 4.90 16.95
CA LYS A 67 -2.37 3.94 17.26
C LYS A 67 -3.11 3.57 15.97
N PRO A 68 -3.68 2.37 15.88
CA PRO A 68 -4.45 1.98 14.69
C PRO A 68 -5.54 2.99 14.31
N ALA A 69 -6.18 3.62 15.28
CA ALA A 69 -7.20 4.64 15.01
C ALA A 69 -6.64 5.87 14.29
N ASP A 70 -5.36 6.21 14.53
CA ASP A 70 -4.71 7.36 13.89
C ASP A 70 -4.38 7.09 12.41
N LEU A 71 -4.39 5.82 12.01
CA LEU A 71 -4.03 5.38 10.66
C LEU A 71 -5.25 5.02 9.82
N GLN A 72 -6.45 5.29 10.33
CA GLN A 72 -7.70 5.03 9.63
C GLN A 72 -7.83 5.94 8.41
N GLU A 73 -8.06 5.33 7.24
CA GLU A 73 -8.30 6.11 6.04
C GLU A 73 -9.72 6.69 6.07
N PRO A 74 -9.88 7.95 5.64
CA PRO A 74 -11.22 8.50 5.45
C PRO A 74 -11.93 7.73 4.34
N MET A 75 -13.11 7.27 4.63
CA MET A 75 -13.95 6.60 3.63
C MET A 75 -14.63 7.61 2.73
#